data_ca02fb3601533ef7760f3d71e7565eca
#
_entry.id   ca02fb3601533ef7760f3d71e7565eca
#
_cell.length_a   1.000
_cell.length_b   1.000
_cell.length_c   1.000
_cell.angle_alpha   90.00
_cell.angle_beta   90.00
_cell.angle_gamma   90.00
#
_symmetry.space_group_name_H-M   'P 1'
#
loop_
_entity.id
_entity.type
_entity.pdbx_description
1 polymer ?
#
loop_
_entity_poly.entity_id
_entity_poly.type
_entity_poly.pdbx_seq_one_letter_code
_entity_poly.pdbx_strand_id
1 'polypeptide(L)'
;IAAFYQCSFIQAIELTRDANESIGSSSISLRKHAVDSSIPSDPPPLVTEAQHFLYNLPPLHQAGFEGQGIRIGVADGGFYNADSLPALPQEHWLGYADFTDEKNDIFGTKGKHGAMCLTAIMAKSDSYQGAATKADYFLFRTEEPDTESPKEIDNWVAAIEMADSLGLHIVSTSLGYTTFDTEVFNFSYADMNGRNSRGAQAAIIAARKGLLLIVAAGNDGNKTWHYISTPADADSILTVGAVDIFGEIAGFSSFGPSADGRVKPEVCAVGFQTVLVDPSNGKLINSNGTSFACPLVAGMAACLWSALPNATNMEIRERIIRSADRY
;
A
#
# COMPACT_ATOMS: atom_id res chain seq x y z
N ILE A 1 -5.59 -11.57 -24.21
CA ILE A 1 -6.39 -10.39 -24.58
C ILE A 1 -7.88 -10.76 -24.56
N ALA A 2 -8.34 -11.86 -25.21
CA ALA A 2 -9.74 -12.26 -25.24
C ALA A 2 -10.38 -12.53 -23.85
N ALA A 3 -9.63 -13.09 -22.89
CA ALA A 3 -10.10 -13.32 -21.53
C ALA A 3 -10.29 -12.01 -20.72
N PHE A 4 -9.60 -10.95 -21.13
CA PHE A 4 -9.69 -9.62 -20.50
C PHE A 4 -11.00 -8.90 -20.79
N TYR A 5 -11.54 -9.04 -22.00
CA TYR A 5 -12.81 -8.40 -22.41
C TYR A 5 -14.03 -8.98 -21.69
N GLN A 6 -13.89 -10.09 -20.98
CA GLN A 6 -14.97 -10.66 -20.16
C GLN A 6 -14.97 -10.17 -18.71
N CYS A 7 -13.97 -9.39 -18.30
CA CYS A 7 -13.92 -8.80 -16.98
C CYS A 7 -14.65 -7.44 -17.01
N SER A 8 -15.76 -7.32 -16.30
CA SER A 8 -16.58 -6.09 -16.26
C SER A 8 -15.80 -4.85 -15.80
N PHE A 9 -14.75 -5.06 -14.99
CA PHE A 9 -13.81 -4.03 -14.53
C PHE A 9 -13.02 -3.40 -15.69
N ILE A 10 -12.58 -4.19 -16.66
CA ILE A 10 -11.81 -3.69 -17.82
C ILE A 10 -12.71 -2.93 -18.80
N GLN A 11 -13.97 -3.36 -18.95
CA GLN A 11 -14.95 -2.61 -19.73
C GLN A 11 -15.26 -1.24 -19.10
N ALA A 12 -15.28 -1.14 -17.78
CA ALA A 12 -15.45 0.13 -17.09
C ALA A 12 -14.26 1.10 -17.32
N ILE A 13 -13.04 0.59 -17.41
CA ILE A 13 -11.84 1.39 -17.74
C ILE A 13 -11.87 1.88 -19.19
N GLU A 14 -12.36 1.08 -20.13
CA GLU A 14 -12.50 1.51 -21.54
C GLU A 14 -13.60 2.54 -21.71
N LEU A 15 -14.73 2.41 -21.03
CA LEU A 15 -15.86 3.36 -21.08
C LEU A 15 -15.49 4.76 -20.54
N THR A 16 -14.55 4.85 -19.60
CA THR A 16 -14.02 6.14 -19.14
C THR A 16 -13.08 6.81 -20.15
N ARG A 17 -12.61 6.11 -21.16
CA ARG A 17 -11.73 6.64 -22.21
C ARG A 17 -12.46 7.36 -23.33
N ASP A 18 -13.70 7.00 -23.59
CA ASP A 18 -14.52 7.57 -24.68
C ASP A 18 -15.36 8.79 -24.26
N ALA A 19 -15.31 9.21 -22.99
CA ALA A 19 -16.01 10.39 -22.49
C ALA A 19 -15.28 11.70 -22.86
N ASN A 20 -15.04 11.93 -24.15
CA ASN A 20 -14.69 13.23 -24.71
C ASN A 20 -15.95 13.93 -25.26
N GLU A 21 -16.95 14.08 -24.41
CA GLU A 21 -18.07 14.98 -24.70
C GLU A 21 -18.28 15.96 -23.53
N SER A 22 -18.45 17.22 -23.92
CA SER A 22 -18.59 18.41 -23.10
C SER A 22 -19.43 18.24 -21.84
N ILE A 23 -18.86 18.63 -20.70
CA ILE A 23 -19.53 18.68 -19.40
C ILE A 23 -20.64 19.73 -19.41
N GLY A 24 -21.86 19.29 -19.62
CA GLY A 24 -23.04 19.99 -19.20
C GLY A 24 -23.35 19.63 -17.74
N SER A 25 -23.50 20.65 -16.90
CA SER A 25 -23.84 20.50 -15.49
C SER A 25 -25.14 19.70 -15.29
N SER A 26 -25.04 18.47 -14.84
CA SER A 26 -26.17 17.69 -14.36
C SER A 26 -25.80 17.02 -13.03
N SER A 27 -26.58 17.37 -12.01
CA SER A 27 -26.53 16.81 -10.67
C SER A 27 -26.62 15.28 -10.69
N ILE A 28 -25.60 14.60 -10.16
CA ILE A 28 -25.61 13.16 -9.96
C ILE A 28 -26.50 12.83 -8.76
N SER A 29 -27.68 12.29 -9.05
CA SER A 29 -28.57 11.70 -8.05
C SER A 29 -28.05 10.29 -7.71
N LEU A 30 -27.52 10.09 -6.51
CA LEU A 30 -27.21 8.76 -5.98
C LEU A 30 -28.51 7.94 -5.89
N ARG A 31 -28.72 7.00 -6.80
CA ARG A 31 -29.77 5.99 -6.64
C ARG A 31 -29.37 5.05 -5.51
N LYS A 32 -30.07 5.16 -4.38
CA LYS A 32 -30.12 4.11 -3.37
C LYS A 32 -30.68 2.84 -4.03
N HIS A 33 -29.84 1.85 -4.28
CA HIS A 33 -30.34 0.52 -4.60
C HIS A 33 -31.00 -0.03 -3.34
N ALA A 34 -32.31 -0.30 -3.41
CA ALA A 34 -33.00 -1.07 -2.38
C ALA A 34 -32.40 -2.48 -2.40
N VAL A 35 -31.92 -2.93 -1.24
CA VAL A 35 -31.45 -4.29 -1.02
C VAL A 35 -32.68 -5.21 -1.09
N ASP A 36 -32.71 -6.09 -2.08
CA ASP A 36 -33.70 -7.14 -2.17
C ASP A 36 -33.47 -8.16 -1.04
N SER A 37 -34.47 -8.37 -0.19
CA SER A 37 -34.38 -9.18 1.03
C SER A 37 -34.55 -10.69 0.79
N SER A 38 -34.31 -11.19 -0.42
CA SER A 38 -34.49 -12.60 -0.79
C SER A 38 -33.21 -13.31 -1.23
N ILE A 39 -32.04 -12.96 -0.68
CA ILE A 39 -30.77 -13.66 -0.95
C ILE A 39 -30.66 -14.87 0.00
N PRO A 40 -30.29 -16.08 -0.51
CA PRO A 40 -29.98 -17.22 0.32
C PRO A 40 -28.83 -16.88 1.28
N SER A 41 -28.74 -17.61 2.41
CA SER A 41 -27.77 -17.41 3.47
C SER A 41 -26.32 -17.52 2.98
N ASP A 42 -25.83 -16.48 2.33
CA ASP A 42 -24.41 -16.29 2.08
C ASP A 42 -23.67 -16.10 3.42
N PRO A 43 -22.41 -16.52 3.53
CA PRO A 43 -21.62 -16.24 4.72
C PRO A 43 -21.69 -14.75 5.04
N PRO A 44 -21.65 -14.35 6.31
CA PRO A 44 -21.71 -12.93 6.68
C PRO A 44 -20.64 -12.15 5.91
N PRO A 45 -20.95 -10.96 5.39
CA PRO A 45 -20.01 -10.18 4.61
C PRO A 45 -18.73 -9.95 5.42
N LEU A 46 -17.57 -10.10 4.77
CA LEU A 46 -16.28 -9.84 5.40
C LEU A 46 -16.23 -8.38 5.87
N VAL A 47 -15.76 -8.16 7.08
CA VAL A 47 -15.64 -6.79 7.63
C VAL A 47 -14.70 -5.89 6.81
N THR A 48 -13.80 -6.50 6.00
CA THR A 48 -12.89 -5.82 5.08
C THR A 48 -13.51 -5.47 3.74
N GLU A 49 -14.72 -5.95 3.44
CA GLU A 49 -15.34 -5.77 2.13
C GLU A 49 -15.55 -4.29 1.78
N ALA A 50 -15.99 -3.49 2.74
CA ALA A 50 -16.21 -2.05 2.52
C ALA A 50 -14.90 -1.32 2.16
N GLN A 51 -13.80 -1.62 2.84
CA GLN A 51 -12.51 -1.00 2.51
C GLN A 51 -11.94 -1.50 1.18
N HIS A 52 -12.20 -2.77 0.80
CA HIS A 52 -11.80 -3.32 -0.50
C HIS A 52 -12.65 -2.78 -1.64
N PHE A 53 -13.90 -2.46 -1.38
CA PHE A 53 -14.82 -1.95 -2.39
C PHE A 53 -14.39 -0.58 -2.92
N LEU A 54 -13.83 0.28 -2.07
CA LEU A 54 -13.42 1.63 -2.45
C LEU A 54 -12.38 1.65 -3.59
N TYR A 55 -11.49 0.65 -3.67
CA TYR A 55 -10.48 0.56 -4.72
C TYR A 55 -10.69 -0.62 -5.67
N ASN A 56 -11.96 -1.06 -5.82
CA ASN A 56 -12.41 -2.06 -6.80
C ASN A 56 -11.66 -3.41 -6.73
N LEU A 57 -11.26 -3.85 -5.54
CA LEU A 57 -10.61 -5.16 -5.35
C LEU A 57 -11.57 -6.36 -5.50
N PRO A 58 -12.84 -6.31 -5.03
CA PRO A 58 -13.73 -7.47 -5.08
C PRO A 58 -13.88 -8.11 -6.46
N PRO A 59 -13.97 -7.39 -7.59
CA PRO A 59 -14.01 -8.02 -8.91
C PRO A 59 -12.76 -8.86 -9.25
N LEU A 60 -11.57 -8.47 -8.79
CA LEU A 60 -10.36 -9.26 -8.98
C LEU A 60 -10.42 -10.55 -8.16
N HIS A 61 -10.84 -10.48 -6.90
CA HIS A 61 -11.04 -11.65 -6.04
C HIS A 61 -12.10 -12.60 -6.61
N GLN A 62 -13.24 -12.10 -7.09
CA GLN A 62 -14.29 -12.89 -7.74
C GLN A 62 -13.79 -13.59 -9.01
N ALA A 63 -12.87 -12.96 -9.74
CA ALA A 63 -12.21 -13.55 -10.89
C ALA A 63 -11.08 -14.54 -10.52
N GLY A 64 -10.81 -14.74 -9.21
CA GLY A 64 -9.80 -15.65 -8.70
C GLY A 64 -8.38 -15.06 -8.61
N PHE A 65 -8.22 -13.75 -8.77
CA PHE A 65 -6.93 -13.07 -8.66
C PHE A 65 -6.74 -12.52 -7.23
N GLU A 66 -6.01 -13.26 -6.42
CA GLU A 66 -5.69 -12.94 -5.02
C GLU A 66 -4.17 -12.73 -4.80
N GLY A 67 -3.42 -12.41 -5.87
CA GLY A 67 -1.98 -12.12 -5.81
C GLY A 67 -1.08 -13.33 -6.09
N GLN A 68 -1.60 -14.48 -6.49
CA GLN A 68 -0.83 -15.69 -6.76
C GLN A 68 0.26 -15.45 -7.82
N GLY A 69 1.47 -15.96 -7.54
CA GLY A 69 2.65 -15.78 -8.38
C GLY A 69 3.36 -14.43 -8.23
N ILE A 70 2.83 -13.53 -7.40
CA ILE A 70 3.44 -12.25 -7.08
C ILE A 70 4.17 -12.34 -5.73
N ARG A 71 5.40 -11.81 -5.69
CA ARG A 71 6.24 -11.74 -4.50
C ARG A 71 6.28 -10.32 -3.99
N ILE A 72 5.89 -10.13 -2.72
CA ILE A 72 5.78 -8.83 -2.07
C ILE A 72 6.79 -8.75 -0.93
N GLY A 73 7.63 -7.71 -0.94
CA GLY A 73 8.40 -7.30 0.22
C GLY A 73 7.58 -6.36 1.10
N VAL A 74 7.67 -6.49 2.41
CA VAL A 74 7.09 -5.53 3.36
C VAL A 74 8.23 -4.96 4.19
N ALA A 75 8.50 -3.65 4.09
CA ALA A 75 9.53 -2.94 4.84
C ALA A 75 8.90 -2.12 5.96
N ASP A 76 9.32 -2.39 7.22
CA ASP A 76 8.75 -1.78 8.42
C ASP A 76 9.70 -1.90 9.64
N GLY A 77 9.30 -1.37 10.80
CA GLY A 77 10.08 -1.38 12.05
C GLY A 77 10.08 -2.70 12.80
N GLY A 78 9.37 -3.73 12.32
CA GLY A 78 9.29 -5.05 12.94
C GLY A 78 7.91 -5.67 12.82
N PHE A 79 7.83 -6.98 13.08
CA PHE A 79 6.65 -7.79 12.79
C PHE A 79 6.17 -8.58 14.01
N TYR A 80 5.98 -7.87 15.13
CA TYR A 80 5.61 -8.47 16.41
C TYR A 80 4.55 -9.56 16.26
N ASN A 81 4.88 -10.77 16.75
CA ASN A 81 3.98 -11.92 16.84
C ASN A 81 3.37 -12.39 15.48
N ALA A 82 3.90 -11.90 14.35
CA ALA A 82 3.37 -12.26 13.04
C ALA A 82 3.59 -13.74 12.69
N ASP A 83 4.68 -14.34 13.19
CA ASP A 83 5.01 -15.75 13.00
C ASP A 83 4.07 -16.72 13.71
N SER A 84 3.36 -16.26 14.72
CA SER A 84 2.43 -17.04 15.53
C SER A 84 0.96 -16.61 15.38
N LEU A 85 0.68 -15.62 14.52
CA LEU A 85 -0.68 -15.13 14.27
C LEU A 85 -1.41 -16.07 13.31
N PRO A 86 -2.47 -16.80 13.73
CA PRO A 86 -3.16 -17.79 12.89
C PRO A 86 -3.77 -17.19 11.60
N ALA A 87 -4.06 -15.90 11.59
CA ALA A 87 -4.59 -15.22 10.41
C ALA A 87 -3.54 -15.00 9.30
N LEU A 88 -2.24 -15.20 9.56
CA LEU A 88 -1.17 -15.07 8.58
C LEU A 88 -0.70 -16.44 8.10
N PRO A 89 -1.09 -16.88 6.88
CA PRO A 89 -0.77 -18.22 6.38
C PRO A 89 0.73 -18.38 6.11
N GLN A 90 1.37 -19.29 6.83
CA GLN A 90 2.83 -19.50 6.83
C GLN A 90 3.36 -20.06 5.49
N GLU A 91 2.51 -20.72 4.71
CA GLU A 91 2.86 -21.28 3.41
C GLU A 91 3.25 -20.23 2.35
N HIS A 92 2.91 -18.97 2.59
CA HIS A 92 3.23 -17.85 1.72
C HIS A 92 4.46 -17.05 2.17
N TRP A 93 5.22 -17.54 3.15
CA TRP A 93 6.39 -16.85 3.63
C TRP A 93 7.65 -17.29 2.87
N LEU A 94 8.33 -16.32 2.22
CA LEU A 94 9.62 -16.53 1.56
C LEU A 94 10.81 -16.40 2.53
N GLY A 95 10.66 -15.59 3.58
CA GLY A 95 11.68 -15.33 4.57
C GLY A 95 11.65 -13.90 5.11
N TYR A 96 12.70 -13.54 5.80
CA TYR A 96 12.88 -12.19 6.36
C TYR A 96 14.35 -11.80 6.45
N ALA A 97 14.60 -10.50 6.59
CA ALA A 97 15.92 -9.93 6.89
C ALA A 97 15.78 -8.77 7.88
N ASP A 98 16.76 -8.65 8.77
CA ASP A 98 16.90 -7.55 9.73
C ASP A 98 18.14 -6.73 9.38
N PHE A 99 17.95 -5.45 9.08
CA PHE A 99 19.00 -4.49 8.74
C PHE A 99 19.37 -3.58 9.90
N THR A 100 18.72 -3.76 11.07
CA THR A 100 19.01 -2.99 12.27
C THR A 100 20.21 -3.56 13.05
N ASP A 101 20.73 -2.82 14.04
CA ASP A 101 21.80 -3.30 14.89
C ASP A 101 21.32 -4.29 15.96
N GLU A 102 20.02 -4.28 16.24
CA GLU A 102 19.38 -5.23 17.16
C GLU A 102 19.24 -6.59 16.46
N LYS A 103 20.01 -7.55 16.93
CA LYS A 103 20.12 -8.84 16.25
C LYS A 103 18.87 -9.70 16.33
N ASN A 104 18.19 -9.87 15.19
CA ASN A 104 17.62 -11.13 14.70
C ASN A 104 16.30 -11.64 15.27
N ASP A 105 15.50 -10.85 15.96
CA ASP A 105 14.14 -11.26 16.26
C ASP A 105 13.13 -10.20 15.79
N ILE A 106 12.82 -10.24 14.50
CA ILE A 106 11.85 -9.32 13.92
C ILE A 106 10.43 -9.54 14.45
N PHE A 107 10.17 -10.70 15.08
CA PHE A 107 8.87 -11.08 15.62
C PHE A 107 8.74 -10.79 17.13
N GLY A 108 9.85 -10.74 17.87
CA GLY A 108 9.89 -10.36 19.27
C GLY A 108 9.99 -8.84 19.51
N THR A 109 9.94 -8.04 18.47
CA THR A 109 9.99 -6.57 18.56
C THR A 109 8.80 -6.02 19.35
N LYS A 110 8.95 -4.87 20.02
CA LYS A 110 7.84 -4.22 20.74
C LYS A 110 6.83 -3.58 19.78
N GLY A 111 7.25 -3.27 18.55
CA GLY A 111 6.45 -2.59 17.55
C GLY A 111 5.49 -3.53 16.81
N LYS A 112 4.20 -3.22 16.84
CA LYS A 112 3.15 -3.97 16.14
C LYS A 112 2.88 -3.49 14.72
N HIS A 113 3.45 -2.35 14.35
CA HIS A 113 3.05 -1.60 13.17
C HIS A 113 3.24 -2.42 11.88
N GLY A 114 4.41 -2.99 11.64
CA GLY A 114 4.67 -3.79 10.43
C GLY A 114 3.81 -5.08 10.37
N ALA A 115 3.56 -5.72 11.53
CA ALA A 115 2.63 -6.85 11.58
C ALA A 115 1.21 -6.44 11.21
N MET A 116 0.74 -5.26 11.65
CA MET A 116 -0.56 -4.71 11.27
C MET A 116 -0.61 -4.38 9.77
N CYS A 117 0.44 -3.77 9.20
CA CYS A 117 0.58 -3.55 7.77
C CYS A 117 0.53 -4.87 6.98
N LEU A 118 1.21 -5.91 7.48
CA LEU A 118 1.18 -7.24 6.88
C LEU A 118 -0.23 -7.84 6.90
N THR A 119 -1.00 -7.65 8.00
CA THR A 119 -2.38 -8.17 8.05
C THR A 119 -3.30 -7.52 7.02
N ALA A 120 -3.10 -6.26 6.68
CA ALA A 120 -3.87 -5.57 5.65
C ALA A 120 -3.75 -6.25 4.26
N ILE A 121 -2.60 -6.88 3.99
CA ILE A 121 -2.34 -7.53 2.70
C ILE A 121 -2.62 -9.03 2.75
N MET A 122 -2.08 -9.72 3.74
CA MET A 122 -1.91 -11.18 3.75
C MET A 122 -2.97 -11.92 4.56
N ALA A 123 -3.51 -11.30 5.63
CA ALA A 123 -4.30 -12.02 6.62
C ALA A 123 -5.59 -12.62 6.04
N LYS A 124 -5.95 -13.81 6.52
CA LYS A 124 -7.18 -14.52 6.15
C LYS A 124 -7.78 -15.23 7.34
N SER A 125 -9.08 -15.04 7.55
CA SER A 125 -9.91 -15.75 8.51
C SER A 125 -11.36 -15.80 8.01
N ASP A 126 -12.27 -16.41 8.78
CA ASP A 126 -13.70 -16.49 8.41
C ASP A 126 -14.37 -15.12 8.29
N SER A 127 -13.86 -14.10 8.99
CA SER A 127 -14.45 -12.75 9.03
C SER A 127 -13.55 -11.66 8.45
N TYR A 128 -12.33 -11.98 8.04
CA TYR A 128 -11.33 -11.04 7.56
C TYR A 128 -10.59 -11.59 6.35
N GLN A 129 -10.43 -10.77 5.33
CA GLN A 129 -9.59 -11.06 4.18
C GLN A 129 -8.71 -9.85 3.87
N GLY A 130 -7.40 -10.05 3.83
CA GLY A 130 -6.43 -9.10 3.33
C GLY A 130 -6.50 -8.95 1.81
N ALA A 131 -5.81 -7.95 1.29
CA ALA A 131 -5.92 -7.58 -0.11
C ALA A 131 -5.33 -8.63 -1.08
N ALA A 132 -4.28 -9.38 -0.70
CA ALA A 132 -3.60 -10.35 -1.58
C ALA A 132 -3.20 -11.62 -0.83
N THR A 133 -4.18 -12.41 -0.41
CA THR A 133 -3.98 -13.57 0.49
C THR A 133 -3.23 -14.74 -0.14
N LYS A 134 -2.96 -14.73 -1.46
CA LYS A 134 -2.22 -15.78 -2.19
C LYS A 134 -0.92 -15.28 -2.83
N ALA A 135 -0.47 -14.07 -2.48
CA ALA A 135 0.87 -13.60 -2.81
C ALA A 135 1.90 -14.23 -1.86
N ASP A 136 3.17 -14.25 -2.26
CA ASP A 136 4.27 -14.69 -1.40
C ASP A 136 4.99 -13.49 -0.78
N TYR A 137 5.44 -13.59 0.47
CA TYR A 137 5.90 -12.46 1.26
C TYR A 137 7.33 -12.62 1.78
N PHE A 138 8.10 -11.53 1.70
CA PHE A 138 9.39 -11.38 2.37
C PHE A 138 9.35 -10.13 3.27
N LEU A 139 9.83 -10.26 4.52
CA LEU A 139 9.74 -9.21 5.50
C LEU A 139 11.11 -8.55 5.72
N PHE A 140 11.15 -7.22 5.72
CA PHE A 140 12.35 -6.43 5.95
C PHE A 140 12.15 -5.54 7.17
N ARG A 141 12.96 -5.75 8.22
CA ARG A 141 13.06 -4.80 9.32
C ARG A 141 14.15 -3.79 9.02
N THR A 142 13.79 -2.51 8.96
CA THR A 142 14.70 -1.42 8.59
C THR A 142 14.81 -0.32 9.64
N GLU A 143 13.87 -0.27 10.61
CA GLU A 143 13.78 0.78 11.62
C GLU A 143 14.23 0.31 12.99
N GLU A 144 14.86 1.19 13.75
CA GLU A 144 15.20 1.02 15.15
C GLU A 144 14.16 1.73 16.03
N PRO A 145 13.54 1.06 17.02
CA PRO A 145 12.32 1.59 17.67
C PRO A 145 12.57 2.82 18.55
N ASP A 146 13.80 3.06 18.97
CA ASP A 146 14.15 4.08 19.96
C ASP A 146 14.97 5.23 19.37
N THR A 147 15.23 5.23 18.04
CA THR A 147 16.04 6.26 17.36
C THR A 147 15.46 6.61 16.02
N GLU A 148 15.60 7.87 15.61
CA GLU A 148 15.28 8.34 14.26
C GLU A 148 16.56 8.89 13.64
N SER A 149 17.21 8.12 12.78
CA SER A 149 18.51 8.46 12.23
C SER A 149 18.61 8.24 10.71
N PRO A 150 19.50 8.96 10.00
CA PRO A 150 19.73 8.71 8.58
C PRO A 150 20.15 7.28 8.23
N LYS A 151 20.61 6.49 9.21
CA LYS A 151 20.97 5.08 9.06
C LYS A 151 19.75 4.24 8.64
N GLU A 152 18.55 4.60 9.09
CA GLU A 152 17.32 3.89 8.71
C GLU A 152 17.02 3.99 7.22
N ILE A 153 17.37 5.14 6.60
CA ILE A 153 17.34 5.26 5.14
C ILE A 153 18.32 4.29 4.49
N ASP A 154 19.52 4.11 5.05
CA ASP A 154 20.52 3.17 4.51
C ASP A 154 20.09 1.72 4.69
N ASN A 155 19.47 1.38 5.83
CA ASN A 155 18.85 0.08 6.08
C ASN A 155 17.74 -0.19 5.06
N TRP A 156 16.88 0.79 4.81
CA TRP A 156 15.82 0.68 3.81
C TRP A 156 16.39 0.50 2.40
N VAL A 157 17.44 1.24 2.02
CA VAL A 157 18.11 1.08 0.72
C VAL A 157 18.66 -0.34 0.57
N ALA A 158 19.32 -0.87 1.60
CA ALA A 158 19.83 -2.24 1.61
C ALA A 158 18.70 -3.28 1.47
N ALA A 159 17.55 -3.04 2.10
CA ALA A 159 16.36 -3.87 1.95
C ALA A 159 15.82 -3.86 0.51
N ILE A 160 15.82 -2.70 -0.15
CA ILE A 160 15.40 -2.57 -1.57
C ILE A 160 16.39 -3.28 -2.52
N GLU A 161 17.70 -3.17 -2.26
CA GLU A 161 18.72 -3.92 -3.03
C GLU A 161 18.53 -5.43 -2.87
N MET A 162 18.24 -5.90 -1.66
CA MET A 162 17.92 -7.31 -1.41
C MET A 162 16.63 -7.72 -2.11
N ALA A 163 15.59 -6.89 -2.10
CA ALA A 163 14.33 -7.16 -2.79
C ALA A 163 14.53 -7.37 -4.31
N ASP A 164 15.37 -6.55 -4.95
CA ASP A 164 15.78 -6.73 -6.35
C ASP A 164 16.52 -8.06 -6.55
N SER A 165 17.47 -8.37 -5.67
CA SER A 165 18.25 -9.62 -5.73
C SER A 165 17.39 -10.88 -5.55
N LEU A 166 16.35 -10.82 -4.72
CA LEU A 166 15.38 -11.89 -4.51
C LEU A 166 14.35 -11.98 -5.66
N GLY A 167 14.37 -11.03 -6.58
CA GLY A 167 13.40 -10.91 -7.68
C GLY A 167 11.98 -10.69 -7.15
N LEU A 168 11.78 -9.88 -6.12
CA LEU A 168 10.45 -9.47 -5.69
C LEU A 168 9.81 -8.60 -6.77
N HIS A 169 8.50 -8.56 -6.81
CA HIS A 169 7.75 -7.75 -7.78
C HIS A 169 7.36 -6.40 -7.18
N ILE A 170 6.92 -6.40 -5.91
CA ILE A 170 6.40 -5.25 -5.19
C ILE A 170 7.14 -5.11 -3.87
N VAL A 171 7.39 -3.86 -3.43
CA VAL A 171 7.72 -3.58 -2.04
C VAL A 171 6.73 -2.56 -1.49
N SER A 172 6.04 -2.95 -0.41
CA SER A 172 5.18 -2.08 0.40
C SER A 172 5.99 -1.46 1.51
N THR A 173 6.05 -0.12 1.56
CA THR A 173 6.82 0.65 2.54
C THR A 173 5.90 1.58 3.30
N SER A 174 5.65 1.29 4.57
CA SER A 174 4.82 2.12 5.44
C SER A 174 5.65 3.07 6.32
N LEU A 175 6.75 3.56 5.77
CA LEU A 175 7.78 4.38 6.41
C LEU A 175 7.99 5.69 5.66
N GLY A 176 8.60 6.67 6.33
CA GLY A 176 8.96 7.92 5.67
C GLY A 176 9.72 8.85 6.61
N TYR A 177 10.69 9.56 6.07
CA TYR A 177 11.68 10.34 6.81
C TYR A 177 11.58 11.82 6.48
N THR A 178 11.59 12.68 7.50
CA THR A 178 11.64 14.16 7.38
C THR A 178 12.56 14.77 8.42
N THR A 179 12.49 14.29 9.65
CA THR A 179 13.26 14.80 10.79
C THR A 179 13.97 13.66 11.50
N PHE A 180 15.10 13.98 12.11
CA PHE A 180 15.95 13.02 12.81
C PHE A 180 16.30 13.55 14.20
N ASP A 181 16.75 12.67 15.09
CA ASP A 181 17.23 13.03 16.44
C ASP A 181 18.35 14.07 16.41
N THR A 182 19.14 14.04 15.35
CA THR A 182 20.18 15.06 15.10
C THR A 182 19.70 16.02 14.00
N GLU A 183 19.25 17.21 14.38
CA GLU A 183 18.58 18.20 13.53
C GLU A 183 19.34 18.58 12.26
N VAL A 184 20.70 18.50 12.25
CA VAL A 184 21.50 18.81 11.05
C VAL A 184 21.20 17.90 9.86
N PHE A 185 20.60 16.75 10.11
CA PHE A 185 20.20 15.79 9.07
C PHE A 185 18.75 15.98 8.62
N ASN A 186 17.97 16.84 9.27
CA ASN A 186 16.59 17.09 8.90
C ASN A 186 16.47 17.56 7.45
N PHE A 187 15.52 17.00 6.76
CA PHE A 187 15.12 17.46 5.44
C PHE A 187 14.29 18.75 5.53
N SER A 188 14.46 19.60 4.54
CA SER A 188 13.56 20.70 4.24
C SER A 188 12.57 20.29 3.14
N TYR A 189 11.50 21.07 2.95
CA TYR A 189 10.59 20.82 1.83
C TYR A 189 11.31 20.82 0.47
N ALA A 190 12.32 21.68 0.28
CA ALA A 190 13.10 21.73 -0.95
C ALA A 190 13.83 20.42 -1.28
N ASP A 191 14.04 19.56 -0.27
CA ASP A 191 14.67 18.26 -0.44
C ASP A 191 13.68 17.18 -0.93
N MET A 192 12.37 17.43 -0.81
CA MET A 192 11.30 16.51 -1.26
C MET A 192 11.11 16.59 -2.79
N ASN A 193 12.17 16.42 -3.53
CA ASN A 193 12.26 16.58 -5.00
C ASN A 193 12.57 15.27 -5.74
N GLY A 194 12.58 14.13 -5.04
CA GLY A 194 12.88 12.82 -5.60
C GLY A 194 14.35 12.57 -5.92
N ARG A 195 15.27 13.49 -5.55
CA ARG A 195 16.68 13.42 -5.93
C ARG A 195 17.67 13.61 -4.77
N ASN A 196 17.29 14.36 -3.74
CA ASN A 196 18.20 14.72 -2.66
C ASN A 196 18.38 13.59 -1.65
N SER A 197 17.33 12.84 -1.36
CA SER A 197 17.40 11.68 -0.46
C SER A 197 18.00 10.45 -1.16
N ARG A 198 18.86 9.71 -0.45
CA ARG A 198 19.36 8.39 -0.91
C ARG A 198 18.21 7.41 -1.07
N GLY A 199 17.20 7.47 -0.19
CA GLY A 199 16.00 6.65 -0.30
C GLY A 199 15.24 6.90 -1.61
N ALA A 200 15.01 8.17 -1.97
CA ALA A 200 14.36 8.52 -3.23
C ALA A 200 15.18 8.08 -4.45
N GLN A 201 16.52 8.26 -4.42
CA GLN A 201 17.40 7.79 -5.49
C GLN A 201 17.35 6.28 -5.66
N ALA A 202 17.42 5.52 -4.56
CA ALA A 202 17.31 4.05 -4.57
C ALA A 202 15.95 3.59 -5.10
N ALA A 203 14.87 4.27 -4.71
CA ALA A 203 13.51 4.00 -5.20
C ALA A 203 13.42 4.13 -6.73
N ILE A 204 13.99 5.17 -7.32
CA ILE A 204 14.03 5.38 -8.77
C ILE A 204 14.85 4.30 -9.47
N ILE A 205 15.99 3.90 -8.90
CA ILE A 205 16.84 2.83 -9.46
C ILE A 205 16.08 1.50 -9.44
N ALA A 206 15.45 1.17 -8.31
CA ALA A 206 14.67 -0.06 -8.15
C ALA A 206 13.48 -0.13 -9.14
N ALA A 207 12.77 0.97 -9.32
CA ALA A 207 11.69 1.06 -10.29
C ALA A 207 12.15 0.79 -11.73
N ARG A 208 13.34 1.31 -12.11
CA ARG A 208 13.96 1.05 -13.43
C ARG A 208 14.36 -0.40 -13.61
N LYS A 209 14.64 -1.12 -12.52
CA LYS A 209 15.00 -2.56 -12.54
C LYS A 209 13.78 -3.48 -12.57
N GLY A 210 12.59 -2.95 -12.40
CA GLY A 210 11.34 -3.70 -12.49
C GLY A 210 10.57 -3.86 -11.17
N LEU A 211 11.08 -3.35 -10.04
CA LEU A 211 10.33 -3.30 -8.79
C LEU A 211 9.22 -2.24 -8.85
N LEU A 212 8.03 -2.59 -8.36
CA LEU A 212 6.98 -1.62 -8.06
C LEU A 212 7.06 -1.26 -6.57
N LEU A 213 7.52 -0.05 -6.28
CA LEU A 213 7.54 0.48 -4.93
C LEU A 213 6.24 1.22 -4.63
N ILE A 214 5.61 0.86 -3.52
CA ILE A 214 4.37 1.47 -3.02
C ILE A 214 4.67 1.99 -1.62
N VAL A 215 4.55 3.31 -1.45
CA VAL A 215 5.07 4.03 -0.28
C VAL A 215 3.99 4.90 0.33
N ALA A 216 3.86 4.89 1.65
CA ALA A 216 2.95 5.75 2.38
C ALA A 216 3.33 7.23 2.22
N ALA A 217 2.35 8.12 2.05
CA ALA A 217 2.57 9.54 1.86
C ALA A 217 3.13 10.26 3.12
N GLY A 218 2.84 9.72 4.31
CA GLY A 218 3.10 10.34 5.61
C GLY A 218 1.82 10.77 6.32
N ASN A 219 1.93 11.12 7.59
CA ASN A 219 0.79 11.44 8.48
C ASN A 219 0.89 12.85 9.07
N ASP A 220 1.38 13.78 8.29
CA ASP A 220 1.64 15.16 8.73
C ASP A 220 0.70 16.21 8.09
N GLY A 221 -0.33 15.77 7.35
CA GLY A 221 -1.23 16.67 6.62
C GLY A 221 -1.87 17.77 7.47
N ASN A 222 -2.10 17.51 8.75
CA ASN A 222 -2.62 18.49 9.71
C ASN A 222 -1.54 19.10 10.63
N LYS A 223 -0.25 18.86 10.34
CA LYS A 223 0.88 19.43 11.06
C LYS A 223 1.56 20.52 10.24
N THR A 224 2.56 21.18 10.84
CA THR A 224 3.33 22.26 10.18
C THR A 224 4.04 21.77 8.90
N TRP A 225 4.52 20.53 8.89
CA TRP A 225 5.19 19.94 7.73
C TRP A 225 4.22 19.72 6.56
N HIS A 226 3.08 19.12 6.79
CA HIS A 226 1.96 18.72 5.92
C HIS A 226 2.29 18.03 4.58
N TYR A 227 3.51 18.11 4.09
CA TYR A 227 3.95 17.52 2.84
C TYR A 227 4.26 16.02 2.98
N ILE A 228 4.43 15.38 1.82
CA ILE A 228 4.96 14.01 1.75
C ILE A 228 6.37 13.94 2.37
N SER A 229 6.75 12.73 2.80
CA SER A 229 8.09 12.40 3.29
C SER A 229 8.92 11.68 2.21
N THR A 230 10.25 11.56 2.40
CA THR A 230 11.05 10.67 1.56
C THR A 230 10.96 9.23 2.10
N PRO A 231 10.94 8.18 1.24
CA PRO A 231 11.11 8.16 -0.22
C PRO A 231 9.81 8.37 -1.03
N ALA A 232 8.69 8.75 -0.40
CA ALA A 232 7.42 8.98 -1.12
C ALA A 232 7.51 10.11 -2.17
N ASP A 233 8.49 11.00 -2.05
CA ASP A 233 8.79 12.05 -3.03
C ASP A 233 9.44 11.52 -4.31
N ALA A 234 9.87 10.27 -4.37
CA ALA A 234 10.53 9.69 -5.54
C ALA A 234 9.61 9.66 -6.77
N ASP A 235 10.22 9.78 -7.96
CA ASP A 235 9.53 9.52 -9.22
C ASP A 235 9.40 8.01 -9.48
N SER A 236 8.51 7.61 -10.38
CA SER A 236 8.36 6.22 -10.84
C SER A 236 7.89 5.22 -9.78
N ILE A 237 7.40 5.69 -8.62
CA ILE A 237 6.79 4.88 -7.56
C ILE A 237 5.30 5.21 -7.42
N LEU A 238 4.57 4.45 -6.59
CA LEU A 238 3.21 4.81 -6.14
C LEU A 238 3.27 5.32 -4.70
N THR A 239 2.97 6.59 -4.51
CA THR A 239 2.76 7.18 -3.19
C THR A 239 1.28 7.12 -2.85
N VAL A 240 0.95 6.67 -1.64
CA VAL A 240 -0.42 6.39 -1.23
C VAL A 240 -0.84 7.29 -0.08
N GLY A 241 -1.87 8.10 -0.33
CA GLY A 241 -2.57 8.89 0.67
C GLY A 241 -3.68 8.12 1.38
N ALA A 242 -4.23 8.71 2.42
CA ALA A 242 -5.29 8.11 3.23
C ALA A 242 -6.62 8.82 3.04
N VAL A 243 -7.67 8.03 2.82
CA VAL A 243 -9.08 8.44 2.85
C VAL A 243 -9.86 7.57 3.85
N ASP A 244 -11.09 7.95 4.16
CA ASP A 244 -12.05 7.10 4.86
C ASP A 244 -12.80 6.18 3.88
N ILE A 245 -13.76 5.38 4.41
CA ILE A 245 -14.57 4.45 3.60
C ILE A 245 -15.54 5.15 2.63
N PHE A 246 -15.71 6.46 2.72
CA PHE A 246 -16.53 7.27 1.82
C PHE A 246 -15.70 7.99 0.75
N GLY A 247 -14.36 7.83 0.78
CA GLY A 247 -13.43 8.49 -0.13
C GLY A 247 -13.03 9.90 0.30
N GLU A 248 -13.44 10.35 1.50
CA GLU A 248 -13.05 11.66 2.03
C GLU A 248 -11.62 11.63 2.56
N ILE A 249 -10.83 12.65 2.23
CA ILE A 249 -9.42 12.73 2.61
C ILE A 249 -9.28 12.77 4.14
N ALA A 250 -8.49 11.87 4.69
CA ALA A 250 -8.13 11.88 6.10
C ALA A 250 -7.25 13.10 6.41
N GLY A 251 -7.66 13.93 7.38
CA GLY A 251 -6.99 15.20 7.66
C GLY A 251 -5.51 15.08 8.04
N PHE A 252 -5.05 13.90 8.46
CA PHE A 252 -3.64 13.65 8.73
C PHE A 252 -2.84 13.25 7.48
N SER A 253 -3.49 12.85 6.38
CA SER A 253 -2.78 12.39 5.18
C SER A 253 -1.89 13.48 4.62
N SER A 254 -0.59 13.23 4.57
CA SER A 254 0.36 14.10 3.89
C SER A 254 0.04 14.23 2.40
N PHE A 255 0.35 15.39 1.83
CA PHE A 255 0.03 15.73 0.46
C PHE A 255 1.17 16.47 -0.24
N GLY A 256 1.05 16.60 -1.56
CA GLY A 256 1.99 17.33 -2.40
C GLY A 256 1.63 18.81 -2.58
N PRO A 257 2.18 19.41 -3.60
CA PRO A 257 3.08 18.81 -4.59
C PRO A 257 4.43 18.41 -3.98
N SER A 258 5.22 17.57 -4.68
CA SER A 258 6.64 17.47 -4.39
C SER A 258 7.34 18.80 -4.67
N ALA A 259 8.55 19.02 -4.13
CA ALA A 259 9.25 20.29 -4.29
C ALA A 259 9.61 20.63 -5.74
N ASP A 260 9.67 19.63 -6.62
CA ASP A 260 9.82 19.80 -8.07
C ASP A 260 8.49 19.86 -8.85
N GLY A 261 7.36 19.96 -8.13
CA GLY A 261 6.04 20.25 -8.69
C GLY A 261 5.23 19.04 -9.17
N ARG A 262 5.66 17.80 -8.88
CA ARG A 262 4.89 16.61 -9.24
C ARG A 262 3.67 16.42 -8.32
N VAL A 263 2.59 15.88 -8.86
CA VAL A 263 1.42 15.49 -8.09
C VAL A 263 1.78 14.31 -7.18
N LYS A 264 1.52 14.46 -5.89
CA LYS A 264 1.69 13.45 -4.84
C LYS A 264 0.59 13.62 -3.77
N PRO A 265 0.07 12.54 -3.18
CA PRO A 265 0.25 11.15 -3.61
C PRO A 265 -0.39 10.91 -4.98
N GLU A 266 0.01 9.84 -5.67
CA GLU A 266 -0.61 9.46 -6.95
C GLU A 266 -2.01 8.87 -6.76
N VAL A 267 -2.21 8.14 -5.66
CA VAL A 267 -3.48 7.47 -5.34
C VAL A 267 -3.76 7.52 -3.84
N CYS A 268 -5.00 7.24 -3.47
CA CYS A 268 -5.42 7.09 -2.07
C CYS A 268 -6.15 5.77 -1.86
N ALA A 269 -6.10 5.24 -0.64
CA ALA A 269 -6.91 4.12 -0.18
C ALA A 269 -7.36 4.34 1.27
N VAL A 270 -8.18 3.43 1.81
CA VAL A 270 -8.67 3.54 3.19
C VAL A 270 -7.50 3.51 4.16
N GLY A 271 -7.26 4.64 4.81
CA GLY A 271 -6.25 4.81 5.85
C GLY A 271 -6.82 5.41 7.13
N PHE A 272 -8.12 5.77 7.12
CA PHE A 272 -8.85 6.20 8.31
C PHE A 272 -9.81 5.11 8.74
N GLN A 273 -9.70 4.67 10.01
CA GLN A 273 -10.48 3.56 10.56
C GLN A 273 -10.32 2.24 9.77
N THR A 274 -9.13 2.02 9.23
CA THR A 274 -8.80 0.78 8.52
C THR A 274 -8.94 -0.42 9.44
N VAL A 275 -9.70 -1.43 9.02
CA VAL A 275 -9.87 -2.68 9.78
C VAL A 275 -8.65 -3.57 9.58
N LEU A 276 -8.04 -4.00 10.67
CA LEU A 276 -6.81 -4.78 10.72
C LEU A 276 -6.95 -5.90 11.77
N VAL A 277 -5.98 -6.81 11.81
CA VAL A 277 -5.88 -7.80 12.90
C VAL A 277 -4.79 -7.35 13.88
N ASP A 278 -5.14 -7.25 15.18
CA ASP A 278 -4.16 -6.99 16.24
C ASP A 278 -3.25 -8.21 16.44
N PRO A 279 -1.94 -8.11 16.15
CA PRO A 279 -1.03 -9.25 16.27
C PRO A 279 -0.87 -9.76 17.70
N SER A 280 -1.27 -8.98 18.72
CA SER A 280 -1.17 -9.42 20.11
C SER A 280 -2.23 -10.43 20.54
N ASN A 281 -3.37 -10.46 19.88
CA ASN A 281 -4.51 -11.25 20.34
C ASN A 281 -5.39 -11.79 19.20
N GLY A 282 -5.07 -11.49 17.94
CA GLY A 282 -5.80 -11.93 16.75
C GLY A 282 -7.18 -11.28 16.56
N LYS A 283 -7.53 -10.25 17.35
CA LYS A 283 -8.82 -9.57 17.24
C LYS A 283 -8.78 -8.48 16.18
N LEU A 284 -9.94 -8.16 15.63
CA LEU A 284 -10.08 -7.03 14.72
C LEU A 284 -9.97 -5.71 15.49
N ILE A 285 -9.24 -4.78 14.90
CA ILE A 285 -9.07 -3.42 15.40
C ILE A 285 -9.19 -2.43 14.25
N ASN A 286 -9.53 -1.18 14.57
CA ASN A 286 -9.45 -0.08 13.63
C ASN A 286 -8.22 0.77 13.93
N SER A 287 -7.50 1.19 12.89
CA SER A 287 -6.34 2.07 13.03
C SER A 287 -6.31 3.12 11.93
N ASN A 288 -5.52 4.18 12.17
CA ASN A 288 -5.38 5.32 11.26
C ASN A 288 -3.94 5.47 10.79
N GLY A 289 -3.75 5.77 9.52
CA GLY A 289 -2.44 6.05 8.94
C GLY A 289 -2.40 5.78 7.44
N THR A 290 -1.65 6.57 6.70
CA THR A 290 -1.26 6.25 5.32
C THR A 290 -0.50 4.92 5.26
N SER A 291 0.10 4.52 6.38
CA SER A 291 0.75 3.22 6.60
C SER A 291 -0.19 2.03 6.39
N PHE A 292 -1.50 2.20 6.56
CA PHE A 292 -2.49 1.13 6.33
C PHE A 292 -3.15 1.24 4.96
N ALA A 293 -3.21 2.43 4.38
CA ALA A 293 -3.62 2.62 2.98
C ALA A 293 -2.60 2.03 1.99
N CYS A 294 -1.31 2.22 2.27
CA CYS A 294 -0.21 1.73 1.44
C CYS A 294 -0.27 0.22 1.19
N PRO A 295 -0.34 -0.67 2.21
CA PRO A 295 -0.43 -2.10 2.00
C PRO A 295 -1.71 -2.54 1.27
N LEU A 296 -2.84 -1.86 1.43
CA LEU A 296 -4.05 -2.16 0.67
C LEU A 296 -3.82 -1.96 -0.83
N VAL A 297 -3.15 -0.86 -1.22
CA VAL A 297 -2.77 -0.62 -2.63
C VAL A 297 -1.73 -1.63 -3.10
N ALA A 298 -0.78 -2.04 -2.25
CA ALA A 298 0.22 -3.07 -2.59
C ALA A 298 -0.45 -4.43 -2.89
N GLY A 299 -1.42 -4.82 -2.07
CA GLY A 299 -2.19 -6.04 -2.29
C GLY A 299 -3.05 -5.96 -3.56
N MET A 300 -3.73 -4.84 -3.80
CA MET A 300 -4.50 -4.62 -5.03
C MET A 300 -3.58 -4.68 -6.26
N ALA A 301 -2.40 -4.06 -6.19
CA ALA A 301 -1.41 -4.12 -7.27
C ALA A 301 -0.96 -5.56 -7.56
N ALA A 302 -0.79 -6.39 -6.52
CA ALA A 302 -0.47 -7.80 -6.67
C ALA A 302 -1.59 -8.58 -7.34
N CYS A 303 -2.84 -8.34 -6.96
CA CYS A 303 -4.01 -8.96 -7.59
C CYS A 303 -4.12 -8.54 -9.07
N LEU A 304 -3.94 -7.26 -9.37
CA LEU A 304 -3.92 -6.77 -10.75
C LEU A 304 -2.77 -7.38 -11.56
N TRP A 305 -1.57 -7.47 -10.96
CA TRP A 305 -0.42 -8.04 -11.64
C TRP A 305 -0.56 -9.54 -11.86
N SER A 306 -1.15 -10.27 -10.92
CA SER A 306 -1.48 -11.69 -11.12
C SER A 306 -2.46 -11.92 -12.28
N ALA A 307 -3.33 -10.96 -12.56
CA ALA A 307 -4.22 -10.96 -13.73
C ALA A 307 -3.49 -10.55 -15.03
N LEU A 308 -2.35 -9.87 -14.93
CA LEU A 308 -1.57 -9.31 -16.04
C LEU A 308 -0.10 -9.75 -15.98
N PRO A 309 0.21 -11.06 -16.01
CA PRO A 309 1.55 -11.57 -15.68
C PRO A 309 2.66 -11.10 -16.63
N ASN A 310 2.33 -10.60 -17.79
CA ASN A 310 3.29 -10.06 -18.77
C ASN A 310 3.45 -8.53 -18.69
N ALA A 311 2.72 -7.86 -17.80
CA ALA A 311 2.84 -6.42 -17.62
C ALA A 311 4.13 -6.08 -16.86
N THR A 312 4.73 -4.95 -17.20
CA THR A 312 5.84 -4.37 -16.44
C THR A 312 5.33 -3.67 -15.18
N ASN A 313 6.22 -3.42 -14.22
CA ASN A 313 5.90 -2.63 -13.03
C ASN A 313 5.30 -1.26 -13.37
N MET A 314 5.83 -0.60 -14.40
CA MET A 314 5.35 0.73 -14.83
C MET A 314 3.98 0.65 -15.51
N GLU A 315 3.66 -0.42 -16.23
CA GLU A 315 2.32 -0.63 -16.78
C GLU A 315 1.30 -0.90 -15.67
N ILE A 316 1.65 -1.67 -14.64
CA ILE A 316 0.79 -1.85 -13.45
C ILE A 316 0.58 -0.52 -12.74
N ARG A 317 1.65 0.23 -12.46
CA ARG A 317 1.59 1.56 -11.86
C ARG A 317 0.64 2.49 -12.63
N GLU A 318 0.84 2.60 -13.93
CA GLU A 318 0.06 3.50 -14.77
C GLU A 318 -1.43 3.12 -14.82
N ARG A 319 -1.75 1.81 -14.84
CA ARG A 319 -3.13 1.34 -14.79
C ARG A 319 -3.81 1.71 -13.49
N ILE A 320 -3.10 1.57 -12.36
CA ILE A 320 -3.62 1.95 -11.04
C ILE A 320 -3.91 3.45 -11.00
N ILE A 321 -2.97 4.30 -11.45
CA ILE A 321 -3.16 5.76 -11.48
C ILE A 321 -4.33 6.15 -12.38
N ARG A 322 -4.47 5.53 -13.56
CA ARG A 322 -5.56 5.85 -14.49
C ARG A 322 -6.91 5.34 -14.04
N SER A 323 -6.96 4.34 -13.19
CA SER A 323 -8.21 3.81 -12.65
C SER A 323 -8.71 4.59 -11.42
N ALA A 324 -7.88 5.46 -10.86
CA ALA A 324 -8.27 6.30 -9.73
C ALA A 324 -9.27 7.39 -10.16
N ASP A 325 -10.21 7.68 -9.28
CA ASP A 325 -11.10 8.82 -9.47
C ASP A 325 -10.29 10.11 -9.52
N ARG A 326 -10.63 10.97 -10.45
CA ARG A 326 -10.01 12.29 -10.58
C ARG A 326 -10.91 13.33 -9.96
N TYR A 327 -10.39 14.00 -8.93
CA TYR A 327 -11.03 15.15 -8.32
C TYR A 327 -10.48 16.46 -8.91
#